data_fdffe0a6e65b54283fa1c62fbd13ec9c
#
_entry.id   fdffe0a6e65b54283fa1c62fbd13ec9c
#
_cell.length_a   1.000
_cell.length_b   1.000
_cell.length_c   1.000
_cell.angle_alpha   90.00
_cell.angle_beta   90.00
_cell.angle_gamma   90.00
#
_symmetry.space_group_name_H-M   'P 1'
#
loop_
_entity.id
_entity.type
_entity.pdbx_description
1 polymer ?
#
loop_
_entity_poly.entity_id
_entity_poly.type
_entity_poly.pdbx_seq_one_letter_code
_entity_poly.pdbx_strand_id
1 'polypeptide(L)'
;MVIRAFNEDFDVIHIKQISEEYAVLQCRTTGKREDYTVLHFKKAETVKRLLPLFYSLQENIEFEDFKGCFSREEELYIVFRKRQGIPLAEQLAGKTLSLEQRMRIGKQLLEKLLLWRLPDFIICQQLDVNRILIRKDNVEFAYEWDLSMGEHAGMTMVNQRMACLFKALFQEEAECAVSPRLMKLLDDLERDIPEDFFAIYEAYSGLYDVMPEETGKYVSGFQKLKNNLSMLVKKGEGLMKIVLFLAVYFAAVFLLVQEMKQQEVLEDKTEGMIYETIGTLRIK
;
A
#
# COMPACT_ATOMS: atom_id res chain seq x y z
N MET A 1 -10.48 0.14 -36.78
CA MET A 1 -10.36 1.61 -36.83
C MET A 1 -8.88 1.94 -36.94
N VAL A 2 -8.51 2.76 -37.90
CA VAL A 2 -7.12 3.17 -38.12
C VAL A 2 -7.02 4.67 -37.95
N ILE A 3 -6.08 5.12 -37.12
CA ILE A 3 -5.76 6.54 -36.90
C ILE A 3 -4.46 6.83 -37.65
N ARG A 4 -4.46 7.78 -38.59
CA ARG A 4 -3.29 8.18 -39.37
C ARG A 4 -2.69 9.48 -38.86
N ALA A 5 -1.47 9.43 -38.35
CA ALA A 5 -0.74 10.59 -37.86
C ALA A 5 0.78 10.32 -37.87
N PHE A 6 1.58 11.39 -37.87
CA PHE A 6 3.05 11.32 -37.79
C PHE A 6 3.69 10.38 -38.84
N ASN A 7 3.10 10.28 -40.05
CA ASN A 7 3.47 9.36 -41.10
C ASN A 7 3.41 7.88 -40.70
N GLU A 8 2.60 7.54 -39.73
CA GLU A 8 2.37 6.19 -39.24
C GLU A 8 0.87 5.88 -39.21
N ASP A 9 0.51 4.61 -39.37
CA ASP A 9 -0.85 4.11 -39.18
C ASP A 9 -0.94 3.40 -37.83
N PHE A 10 -1.87 3.87 -36.97
CA PHE A 10 -2.16 3.33 -35.67
C PHE A 10 -3.44 2.49 -35.73
N ASP A 11 -3.30 1.18 -35.70
CA ASP A 11 -4.42 0.25 -35.62
C ASP A 11 -4.96 0.20 -34.20
N VAL A 12 -6.23 0.55 -34.00
CA VAL A 12 -6.88 0.43 -32.68
C VAL A 12 -7.14 -1.05 -32.40
N ILE A 13 -6.38 -1.60 -31.44
CA ILE A 13 -6.49 -3.01 -31.03
C ILE A 13 -7.44 -3.21 -29.86
N HIS A 14 -7.60 -2.19 -29.00
CA HIS A 14 -8.50 -2.26 -27.84
C HIS A 14 -8.97 -0.87 -27.44
N ILE A 15 -10.23 -0.77 -27.00
CA ILE A 15 -10.78 0.44 -26.40
C ILE A 15 -10.90 0.20 -24.90
N LYS A 16 -10.06 0.85 -24.11
CA LYS A 16 -10.05 0.68 -22.66
C LYS A 16 -11.19 1.43 -21.98
N GLN A 17 -11.47 2.63 -22.46
CA GLN A 17 -12.50 3.50 -21.93
C GLN A 17 -13.10 4.32 -23.05
N ILE A 18 -14.41 4.51 -23.01
CA ILE A 18 -15.13 5.35 -23.95
C ILE A 18 -16.25 6.08 -23.20
N SER A 19 -16.34 7.39 -23.43
CA SER A 19 -17.44 8.22 -23.02
C SER A 19 -17.88 9.12 -24.18
N GLU A 20 -18.88 9.96 -23.97
CA GLU A 20 -19.30 10.96 -24.97
C GLU A 20 -18.20 12.01 -25.19
N GLU A 21 -17.40 12.32 -24.17
CA GLU A 21 -16.42 13.40 -24.20
C GLU A 21 -15.01 12.92 -24.59
N TYR A 22 -14.64 11.67 -24.24
CA TYR A 22 -13.30 11.16 -24.53
C TYR A 22 -13.25 9.63 -24.64
N ALA A 23 -12.15 9.12 -25.21
CA ALA A 23 -11.85 7.69 -25.24
C ALA A 23 -10.36 7.45 -24.96
N VAL A 24 -10.06 6.30 -24.34
CA VAL A 24 -8.69 5.78 -24.17
C VAL A 24 -8.55 4.56 -25.05
N LEU A 25 -7.68 4.68 -26.06
CA LEU A 25 -7.48 3.68 -27.09
C LEU A 25 -6.09 3.05 -26.94
N GLN A 26 -6.02 1.74 -27.07
CA GLN A 26 -4.75 1.04 -27.27
C GLN A 26 -4.56 0.79 -28.75
N CYS A 27 -3.44 1.24 -29.26
CA CYS A 27 -3.13 1.18 -30.69
C CYS A 27 -1.80 0.47 -30.92
N ARG A 28 -1.63 -0.07 -32.11
CA ARG A 28 -0.37 -0.65 -32.58
C ARG A 28 -0.01 -0.09 -33.95
N THR A 29 1.27 0.28 -34.16
CA THR A 29 1.72 0.70 -35.48
C THR A 29 1.92 -0.48 -36.39
N THR A 30 1.45 -0.35 -37.62
CA THR A 30 1.50 -1.44 -38.63
C THR A 30 2.93 -1.83 -39.00
N GLY A 31 3.86 -0.85 -39.05
CA GLY A 31 5.24 -1.08 -39.49
C GLY A 31 6.17 -1.64 -38.44
N LYS A 32 6.23 -1.01 -37.27
CA LYS A 32 7.19 -1.31 -36.19
C LYS A 32 6.66 -2.24 -35.11
N ARG A 33 5.35 -2.53 -35.10
CA ARG A 33 4.64 -3.29 -34.04
C ARG A 33 4.84 -2.70 -32.65
N GLU A 34 5.00 -1.38 -32.56
CA GLU A 34 5.06 -0.65 -31.28
C GLU A 34 3.65 -0.38 -30.77
N ASP A 35 3.46 -0.52 -29.47
CA ASP A 35 2.18 -0.28 -28.82
C ASP A 35 2.12 1.16 -28.29
N TYR A 36 0.94 1.79 -28.44
CA TYR A 36 0.67 3.15 -28.02
C TYR A 36 -0.63 3.24 -27.24
N THR A 37 -0.71 4.21 -26.32
CA THR A 37 -1.94 4.68 -25.72
C THR A 37 -2.32 5.99 -26.40
N VAL A 38 -3.54 6.07 -26.91
CA VAL A 38 -4.07 7.27 -27.54
C VAL A 38 -5.23 7.78 -26.73
N LEU A 39 -5.11 9.02 -26.23
CA LEU A 39 -6.21 9.75 -25.62
C LEU A 39 -6.91 10.54 -26.72
N HIS A 40 -8.22 10.35 -26.85
CA HIS A 40 -9.04 10.97 -27.87
C HIS A 40 -10.12 11.82 -27.21
N PHE A 41 -10.08 13.13 -27.40
CA PHE A 41 -11.01 14.11 -26.85
C PHE A 41 -11.90 14.69 -27.94
N LYS A 42 -13.21 14.65 -27.71
CA LYS A 42 -14.25 15.02 -28.68
C LYS A 42 -14.89 16.39 -28.37
N LYS A 43 -14.87 16.82 -27.09
CA LYS A 43 -15.51 18.04 -26.64
C LYS A 43 -14.66 19.26 -27.00
N ALA A 44 -15.19 20.17 -27.79
CA ALA A 44 -14.48 21.34 -28.29
C ALA A 44 -13.84 22.22 -27.18
N GLU A 45 -14.50 22.37 -26.03
CA GLU A 45 -13.95 23.11 -24.88
C GLU A 45 -12.70 22.41 -24.31
N THR A 46 -12.74 21.09 -24.15
CA THR A 46 -11.58 20.29 -23.70
C THR A 46 -10.45 20.35 -24.72
N VAL A 47 -10.77 20.28 -26.01
CA VAL A 47 -9.79 20.42 -27.10
C VAL A 47 -9.10 21.78 -27.07
N LYS A 48 -9.86 22.88 -26.97
CA LYS A 48 -9.31 24.25 -26.91
C LYS A 48 -8.39 24.44 -25.73
N ARG A 49 -8.69 23.81 -24.60
CA ARG A 49 -7.91 23.87 -23.36
C ARG A 49 -6.62 23.05 -23.45
N LEU A 50 -6.72 21.79 -23.89
CA LEU A 50 -5.61 20.84 -23.85
C LEU A 50 -4.64 20.99 -25.03
N LEU A 51 -5.10 21.44 -26.20
CA LEU A 51 -4.27 21.52 -27.40
C LEU A 51 -3.03 22.41 -27.21
N PRO A 52 -3.10 23.64 -26.69
CA PRO A 52 -1.92 24.47 -26.48
C PRO A 52 -0.92 23.84 -25.51
N LEU A 53 -1.44 23.21 -24.44
CA LEU A 53 -0.63 22.55 -23.44
C LEU A 53 0.17 21.39 -24.03
N PHE A 54 -0.50 20.45 -24.72
CA PHE A 54 0.18 19.31 -25.31
C PHE A 54 1.05 19.69 -26.51
N TYR A 55 0.72 20.78 -27.19
CA TYR A 55 1.58 21.32 -28.23
C TYR A 55 2.90 21.83 -27.65
N SER A 56 2.88 22.53 -26.53
CA SER A 56 4.12 22.98 -25.86
C SER A 56 4.95 21.81 -25.32
N LEU A 57 4.32 20.72 -24.90
CA LEU A 57 5.03 19.53 -24.42
C LEU A 57 5.77 18.76 -25.54
N GLN A 58 5.46 19.00 -26.82
CA GLN A 58 6.20 18.39 -27.94
C GLN A 58 7.66 18.84 -27.99
N GLU A 59 7.99 19.98 -27.44
CA GLU A 59 9.37 20.49 -27.38
C GLU A 59 10.16 19.91 -26.20
N ASN A 60 9.48 19.20 -25.27
CA ASN A 60 10.14 18.61 -24.12
C ASN A 60 10.75 17.26 -24.45
N ILE A 61 12.05 17.25 -24.75
CA ILE A 61 12.82 16.04 -25.11
C ILE A 61 12.93 15.04 -23.94
N GLU A 62 12.79 15.47 -22.70
CA GLU A 62 12.85 14.59 -21.53
C GLU A 62 11.57 13.75 -21.39
N PHE A 63 10.49 14.15 -22.05
CA PHE A 63 9.24 13.39 -22.06
C PHE A 63 9.18 12.39 -23.23
N GLU A 64 10.12 11.46 -23.23
CA GLU A 64 10.33 10.48 -24.32
C GLU A 64 9.08 9.65 -24.67
N ASP A 65 8.17 9.44 -23.73
CA ASP A 65 6.96 8.65 -23.95
C ASP A 65 5.88 9.42 -24.71
N PHE A 66 5.97 10.73 -24.72
CA PHE A 66 5.05 11.58 -25.46
C PHE A 66 5.44 11.59 -26.94
N LYS A 67 4.69 10.91 -27.78
CA LYS A 67 4.92 10.88 -29.24
C LYS A 67 4.50 12.18 -29.89
N GLY A 68 3.44 12.82 -29.37
CA GLY A 68 2.89 14.07 -29.87
C GLY A 68 1.37 14.14 -29.78
N CYS A 69 0.82 15.27 -30.22
CA CYS A 69 -0.60 15.46 -30.34
C CYS A 69 -0.96 16.03 -31.72
N PHE A 70 -2.20 15.80 -32.15
CA PHE A 70 -2.74 16.37 -33.38
C PHE A 70 -4.24 16.56 -33.25
N SER A 71 -4.78 17.52 -34.00
CA SER A 71 -6.22 17.78 -34.09
C SER A 71 -6.75 17.36 -35.47
N ARG A 72 -7.91 16.74 -35.48
CA ARG A 72 -8.64 16.36 -36.70
C ARG A 72 -10.14 16.49 -36.45
N GLU A 73 -10.86 17.18 -37.34
CA GLU A 73 -12.32 17.35 -37.25
C GLU A 73 -12.77 17.92 -35.89
N GLU A 74 -12.01 18.91 -35.37
CA GLU A 74 -12.21 19.52 -34.05
C GLU A 74 -12.00 18.59 -32.83
N GLU A 75 -11.52 17.38 -33.05
CA GLU A 75 -11.15 16.42 -32.03
C GLU A 75 -9.63 16.43 -31.79
N LEU A 76 -9.20 16.15 -30.55
CA LEU A 76 -7.79 16.12 -30.14
C LEU A 76 -7.36 14.67 -29.87
N TYR A 77 -6.27 14.28 -30.44
CA TYR A 77 -5.60 13.03 -30.22
C TYR A 77 -4.23 13.27 -29.59
N ILE A 78 -3.96 12.61 -28.45
CA ILE A 78 -2.69 12.68 -27.74
C ILE A 78 -2.11 11.29 -27.70
N VAL A 79 -0.89 11.10 -28.21
CA VAL A 79 -0.28 9.79 -28.43
C VAL A 79 0.90 9.60 -27.49
N PHE A 80 0.84 8.54 -26.69
CA PHE A 80 1.92 8.13 -25.81
C PHE A 80 2.41 6.73 -26.17
N ARG A 81 3.71 6.51 -26.07
CA ARG A 81 4.28 5.16 -26.15
C ARG A 81 3.76 4.34 -24.97
N LYS A 82 3.17 3.18 -25.25
CA LYS A 82 2.72 2.27 -24.20
C LYS A 82 3.89 1.57 -23.57
N ARG A 83 4.06 1.76 -22.28
CA ARG A 83 5.07 1.04 -21.49
C ARG A 83 4.49 -0.25 -20.91
N GLN A 84 5.37 -1.23 -20.70
CA GLN A 84 5.04 -2.50 -20.07
C GLN A 84 5.67 -2.53 -18.68
N GLY A 85 4.97 -3.08 -17.72
CA GLY A 85 5.44 -3.21 -16.35
C GLY A 85 4.34 -3.79 -15.45
N ILE A 86 4.69 -4.09 -14.22
CA ILE A 86 3.75 -4.53 -13.20
C ILE A 86 3.29 -3.28 -12.44
N PRO A 87 1.98 -3.07 -12.25
CA PRO A 87 1.50 -1.95 -11.44
C PRO A 87 2.15 -1.90 -10.06
N LEU A 88 2.52 -0.71 -9.60
CA LEU A 88 3.11 -0.53 -8.26
C LEU A 88 2.20 -1.06 -7.17
N ALA A 89 0.88 -0.90 -7.32
CA ALA A 89 -0.11 -1.45 -6.40
C ALA A 89 0.04 -2.97 -6.22
N GLU A 90 0.26 -3.71 -7.30
CA GLU A 90 0.45 -5.17 -7.27
C GLU A 90 1.79 -5.55 -6.60
N GLN A 91 2.86 -4.81 -6.90
CA GLN A 91 4.17 -5.01 -6.29
C GLN A 91 4.14 -4.77 -4.77
N LEU A 92 3.44 -3.71 -4.32
CA LEU A 92 3.26 -3.39 -2.90
C LEU A 92 2.41 -4.45 -2.19
N ALA A 93 1.29 -4.87 -2.80
CA ALA A 93 0.43 -5.92 -2.24
C ALA A 93 1.19 -7.26 -2.08
N GLY A 94 2.08 -7.59 -3.01
CA GLY A 94 2.94 -8.79 -2.95
C GLY A 94 4.09 -8.68 -1.96
N LYS A 95 4.34 -7.51 -1.35
CA LYS A 95 5.48 -7.22 -0.46
C LYS A 95 6.84 -7.68 -1.03
N THR A 96 6.98 -7.53 -2.34
CA THR A 96 8.17 -8.02 -3.08
C THR A 96 9.32 -7.00 -3.11
N LEU A 97 9.03 -5.74 -2.74
CA LEU A 97 9.98 -4.63 -2.82
C LEU A 97 10.69 -4.42 -1.49
N SER A 98 12.02 -4.43 -1.52
CA SER A 98 12.85 -4.01 -0.37
C SER A 98 12.69 -2.50 -0.11
N LEU A 99 13.08 -2.03 1.07
CA LEU A 99 13.09 -0.59 1.39
C LEU A 99 13.92 0.20 0.37
N GLU A 100 15.11 -0.28 0.02
CA GLU A 100 15.98 0.36 -0.97
C GLU A 100 15.32 0.50 -2.35
N GLN A 101 14.61 -0.55 -2.80
CA GLN A 101 13.85 -0.50 -4.06
C GLN A 101 12.71 0.51 -3.98
N ARG A 102 11.95 0.54 -2.88
CA ARG A 102 10.87 1.51 -2.67
C ARG A 102 11.38 2.95 -2.65
N MET A 103 12.51 3.18 -2.00
CA MET A 103 13.18 4.50 -2.00
C MET A 103 13.63 4.90 -3.40
N ARG A 104 14.23 3.98 -4.16
CA ARG A 104 14.64 4.22 -5.56
C ARG A 104 13.45 4.53 -6.45
N ILE A 105 12.34 3.82 -6.29
CA ILE A 105 11.08 4.08 -7.00
C ILE A 105 10.59 5.49 -6.72
N GLY A 106 10.51 5.90 -5.45
CA GLY A 106 10.10 7.26 -5.08
C GLY A 106 10.99 8.33 -5.70
N LYS A 107 12.32 8.13 -5.69
CA LYS A 107 13.27 9.06 -6.31
C LYS A 107 13.08 9.16 -7.82
N GLN A 108 13.05 8.04 -8.54
CA GLN A 108 12.86 8.03 -10.00
C GLN A 108 11.52 8.65 -10.42
N LEU A 109 10.46 8.40 -9.65
CA LEU A 109 9.16 9.00 -9.90
C LEU A 109 9.22 10.53 -9.82
N LEU A 110 9.80 11.05 -8.75
CA LEU A 110 9.94 12.50 -8.54
C LEU A 110 10.82 13.13 -9.63
N GLU A 111 11.96 12.52 -9.97
CA GLU A 111 12.87 12.98 -11.01
C GLU A 111 12.17 13.06 -12.37
N LYS A 112 11.44 12.00 -12.78
CA LYS A 112 10.71 11.99 -14.05
C LYS A 112 9.64 13.07 -14.10
N LEU A 113 8.81 13.21 -13.05
CA LEU A 113 7.74 14.20 -13.03
C LEU A 113 8.29 15.64 -13.02
N LEU A 114 9.42 15.87 -12.34
CA LEU A 114 10.11 17.17 -12.31
C LEU A 114 10.62 17.55 -13.72
N LEU A 115 11.29 16.60 -14.41
CA LEU A 115 11.84 16.80 -15.75
C LEU A 115 10.75 17.01 -16.80
N TRP A 116 9.61 16.36 -16.65
CA TRP A 116 8.49 16.48 -17.62
C TRP A 116 7.76 17.80 -17.53
N ARG A 117 7.85 18.52 -16.40
CA ARG A 117 7.22 19.84 -16.19
C ARG A 117 5.72 19.82 -16.53
N LEU A 118 5.06 18.76 -16.13
CA LEU A 118 3.61 18.63 -16.36
C LEU A 118 2.83 19.56 -15.42
N PRO A 119 1.67 20.05 -15.86
CA PRO A 119 0.75 20.76 -14.98
C PRO A 119 0.27 19.88 -13.81
N ASP A 120 -0.07 20.49 -12.69
CA ASP A 120 -0.47 19.83 -11.45
C ASP A 120 -1.61 18.83 -11.66
N PHE A 121 -2.61 19.15 -12.46
CA PHE A 121 -3.73 18.25 -12.72
C PHE A 121 -3.34 16.99 -13.47
N ILE A 122 -2.30 17.03 -14.30
CA ILE A 122 -1.73 15.84 -14.97
C ILE A 122 -0.85 15.08 -13.98
N ILE A 123 -0.01 15.76 -13.20
CA ILE A 123 0.79 15.13 -12.14
C ILE A 123 -0.12 14.34 -11.20
N CYS A 124 -1.25 14.91 -10.77
CA CYS A 124 -2.22 14.21 -9.93
C CYS A 124 -2.72 12.90 -10.56
N GLN A 125 -2.89 12.85 -11.89
CA GLN A 125 -3.29 11.62 -12.58
C GLN A 125 -2.19 10.55 -12.59
N GLN A 126 -0.93 10.96 -12.58
CA GLN A 126 0.21 10.04 -12.59
C GLN A 126 0.55 9.49 -11.20
N LEU A 127 0.14 10.16 -10.13
CA LEU A 127 0.40 9.75 -8.75
C LEU A 127 -0.51 8.59 -8.25
N ASP A 128 -1.19 7.90 -9.16
CA ASP A 128 -1.97 6.70 -8.85
C ASP A 128 -1.09 5.45 -8.92
N VAL A 129 -1.03 4.69 -7.82
CA VAL A 129 -0.24 3.45 -7.71
C VAL A 129 -0.58 2.40 -8.78
N ASN A 130 -1.79 2.45 -9.36
CA ASN A 130 -2.19 1.57 -10.47
C ASN A 130 -1.65 2.02 -11.82
N ARG A 131 -1.28 3.30 -11.96
CA ARG A 131 -0.73 3.90 -13.20
C ARG A 131 0.78 3.96 -13.20
N ILE A 132 1.42 3.78 -12.06
CA ILE A 132 2.87 3.65 -11.94
C ILE A 132 3.23 2.18 -12.22
N LEU A 133 4.06 1.94 -13.21
CA LEU A 133 4.48 0.61 -13.63
C LEU A 133 5.95 0.40 -13.26
N ILE A 134 6.26 -0.78 -12.75
CA ILE A 134 7.64 -1.15 -12.42
C ILE A 134 8.13 -2.19 -13.41
N ARG A 135 9.25 -1.88 -14.07
CA ARG A 135 9.91 -2.78 -15.01
C ARG A 135 11.41 -2.83 -14.74
N LYS A 136 11.91 -3.95 -14.22
CA LYS A 136 13.34 -4.13 -13.91
C LYS A 136 13.92 -2.96 -13.09
N ASP A 137 13.28 -2.60 -11.99
CA ASP A 137 13.64 -1.49 -11.09
C ASP A 137 13.50 -0.08 -11.71
N ASN A 138 12.95 0.07 -12.90
CA ASN A 138 12.63 1.36 -13.50
C ASN A 138 11.15 1.69 -13.34
N VAL A 139 10.89 2.96 -13.04
CA VAL A 139 9.55 3.52 -13.01
C VAL A 139 9.14 3.87 -14.43
N GLU A 140 8.02 3.32 -14.85
CA GLU A 140 7.34 3.63 -16.11
C GLU A 140 5.91 4.08 -15.79
N PHE A 141 5.17 4.59 -16.79
CA PHE A 141 3.82 5.09 -16.55
C PHE A 141 2.81 4.56 -17.56
N ALA A 142 1.58 4.34 -17.08
CA ALA A 142 0.41 4.14 -17.91
C ALA A 142 -0.27 5.50 -18.14
N TYR A 143 -0.38 5.90 -19.41
CA TYR A 143 -0.96 7.19 -19.80
C TYR A 143 -2.46 7.07 -20.05
N GLU A 144 -3.20 6.66 -19.03
CA GLU A 144 -4.66 6.45 -19.08
C GLU A 144 -5.37 7.55 -18.27
N TRP A 145 -5.15 8.79 -18.68
CA TRP A 145 -5.61 9.95 -17.93
C TRP A 145 -7.09 10.23 -18.17
N ASP A 146 -7.80 10.48 -17.11
CA ASP A 146 -9.12 11.08 -17.14
C ASP A 146 -9.00 12.60 -16.99
N LEU A 147 -8.90 13.29 -18.12
CA LEU A 147 -8.78 14.75 -18.16
C LEU A 147 -10.14 15.46 -18.21
N SER A 148 -11.25 14.74 -18.01
CA SER A 148 -12.58 15.31 -17.83
C SER A 148 -12.72 16.02 -16.47
N MET A 149 -11.95 15.58 -15.47
CA MET A 149 -11.80 16.28 -14.20
C MET A 149 -11.02 17.57 -14.45
N GLY A 150 -11.69 18.70 -14.35
CA GLY A 150 -11.19 20.03 -14.73
C GLY A 150 -9.88 20.45 -14.03
N GLU A 151 -9.37 21.60 -14.43
CA GLU A 151 -8.12 22.26 -13.97
C GLU A 151 -8.04 22.60 -12.47
N HIS A 152 -9.01 22.19 -11.68
CA HIS A 152 -9.07 22.52 -10.24
C HIS A 152 -8.09 21.72 -9.37
N ALA A 153 -7.31 20.83 -9.97
CA ALA A 153 -6.25 20.13 -9.26
C ALA A 153 -4.98 20.98 -9.24
N GLY A 154 -4.87 21.87 -8.27
CA GLY A 154 -3.63 22.60 -7.97
C GLY A 154 -2.70 21.80 -7.06
N MET A 155 -1.66 22.48 -6.57
CA MET A 155 -0.59 21.89 -5.74
C MET A 155 -1.12 21.18 -4.49
N THR A 156 -2.19 21.67 -3.88
CA THR A 156 -2.87 21.00 -2.74
C THR A 156 -3.26 19.55 -3.06
N MET A 157 -3.81 19.31 -4.25
CA MET A 157 -4.17 17.94 -4.66
C MET A 157 -2.92 17.09 -4.96
N VAL A 158 -1.86 17.69 -5.52
CA VAL A 158 -0.56 17.04 -5.72
C VAL A 158 0.00 16.60 -4.36
N ASN A 159 0.01 17.48 -3.36
CA ASN A 159 0.48 17.17 -2.01
C ASN A 159 -0.30 16.00 -1.39
N GLN A 160 -1.63 16.03 -1.47
CA GLN A 160 -2.49 14.95 -0.96
C GLN A 160 -2.22 13.61 -1.67
N ARG A 161 -2.11 13.62 -3.01
CA ARG A 161 -1.82 12.42 -3.79
C ARG A 161 -0.42 11.87 -3.49
N MET A 162 0.55 12.77 -3.33
CA MET A 162 1.92 12.39 -2.97
C MET A 162 1.99 11.81 -1.56
N ALA A 163 1.27 12.39 -0.60
CA ALA A 163 1.16 11.82 0.76
C ALA A 163 0.58 10.40 0.73
N CYS A 164 -0.51 10.18 -0.03
CA CYS A 164 -1.10 8.84 -0.21
C CYS A 164 -0.11 7.86 -0.84
N LEU A 165 0.62 8.27 -1.87
CA LEU A 165 1.61 7.45 -2.55
C LEU A 165 2.77 7.08 -1.61
N PHE A 166 3.33 8.05 -0.87
CA PHE A 166 4.42 7.78 0.06
C PHE A 166 3.97 6.94 1.25
N LYS A 167 2.76 7.12 1.74
CA LYS A 167 2.17 6.20 2.74
C LYS A 167 2.07 4.78 2.21
N ALA A 168 1.67 4.59 0.96
CA ALA A 168 1.63 3.28 0.34
C ALA A 168 3.03 2.68 0.14
N LEU A 169 4.01 3.48 -0.32
CA LEU A 169 5.39 3.04 -0.52
C LEU A 169 6.09 2.66 0.80
N PHE A 170 5.85 3.41 1.88
CA PHE A 170 6.55 3.30 3.16
C PHE A 170 5.60 2.93 4.30
N GLN A 171 4.59 2.10 4.01
CA GLN A 171 3.55 1.77 4.97
C GLN A 171 4.12 1.24 6.30
N GLU A 172 5.04 0.28 6.25
CA GLU A 172 5.63 -0.33 7.45
C GLU A 172 6.45 0.68 8.26
N GLU A 173 7.23 1.53 7.59
CA GLU A 173 8.05 2.55 8.22
C GLU A 173 7.20 3.70 8.80
N ALA A 174 6.11 4.05 8.15
CA ALA A 174 5.19 5.08 8.61
C ALA A 174 4.36 4.60 9.82
N GLU A 175 3.82 3.38 9.78
CA GLU A 175 3.05 2.79 10.90
C GLU A 175 3.91 2.64 12.16
N CYS A 176 5.20 2.32 12.00
CA CYS A 176 6.13 2.17 13.11
C CYS A 176 6.84 3.47 13.51
N ALA A 177 6.59 4.59 12.80
CA ALA A 177 7.28 5.88 12.98
C ALA A 177 8.83 5.74 13.03
N VAL A 178 9.36 4.90 12.14
CA VAL A 178 10.78 4.50 12.15
C VAL A 178 11.71 5.67 11.81
N SER A 179 11.29 6.55 10.88
CA SER A 179 12.06 7.68 10.40
C SER A 179 11.36 8.99 10.73
N PRO A 180 11.93 9.84 11.61
CA PRO A 180 11.39 11.17 11.90
C PRO A 180 11.29 12.05 10.65
N ARG A 181 12.21 11.89 9.68
CA ARG A 181 12.18 12.66 8.44
C ARG A 181 11.05 12.21 7.52
N LEU A 182 10.76 10.91 7.44
CA LEU A 182 9.61 10.40 6.71
C LEU A 182 8.31 10.97 7.33
N MET A 183 8.18 10.89 8.65
CA MET A 183 6.99 11.41 9.34
C MET A 183 6.81 12.91 9.10
N LYS A 184 7.90 13.69 9.12
CA LYS A 184 7.87 15.11 8.80
C LYS A 184 7.43 15.36 7.35
N LEU A 185 8.00 14.65 6.37
CA LEU A 185 7.60 14.78 4.97
C LEU A 185 6.12 14.49 4.76
N LEU A 186 5.59 13.42 5.38
CA LEU A 186 4.17 13.09 5.31
C LEU A 186 3.28 14.17 5.94
N ASP A 187 3.66 14.69 7.12
CA ASP A 187 2.93 15.76 7.80
C ASP A 187 2.96 17.07 6.99
N ASP A 188 4.12 17.44 6.43
CA ASP A 188 4.27 18.63 5.58
C ASP A 188 3.38 18.53 4.32
N LEU A 189 3.30 17.34 3.68
CA LEU A 189 2.41 17.12 2.53
C LEU A 189 0.92 17.17 2.91
N GLU A 190 0.53 16.60 4.05
CA GLU A 190 -0.85 16.62 4.52
C GLU A 190 -1.31 18.03 4.94
N ARG A 191 -0.39 18.85 5.42
CA ARG A 191 -0.64 20.25 5.78
C ARG A 191 -0.51 21.22 4.60
N ASP A 192 -0.27 20.70 3.40
CA ASP A 192 -0.12 21.52 2.18
C ASP A 192 1.01 22.56 2.28
N ILE A 193 2.13 22.18 2.92
CA ILE A 193 3.29 23.07 3.11
C ILE A 193 4.12 23.24 1.84
N PRO A 194 4.44 22.18 1.04
CA PRO A 194 5.18 22.36 -0.20
C PRO A 194 4.38 23.21 -1.21
N GLU A 195 4.97 24.33 -1.64
CA GLU A 195 4.35 25.26 -2.58
C GLU A 195 4.51 24.83 -4.03
N ASP A 196 5.51 23.98 -4.31
CA ASP A 196 5.78 23.46 -5.64
C ASP A 196 6.34 22.03 -5.60
N PHE A 197 6.41 21.41 -6.77
CA PHE A 197 6.88 20.02 -6.90
C PHE A 197 8.38 19.87 -6.59
N PHE A 198 9.18 20.92 -6.79
CA PHE A 198 10.59 20.91 -6.48
C PHE A 198 10.84 20.84 -4.97
N ALA A 199 10.04 21.55 -4.16
CA ALA A 199 10.11 21.46 -2.70
C ALA A 199 9.86 20.02 -2.19
N ILE A 200 8.93 19.29 -2.82
CA ILE A 200 8.71 17.85 -2.51
C ILE A 200 9.95 17.02 -2.85
N TYR A 201 10.54 17.25 -4.03
CA TYR A 201 11.74 16.54 -4.46
C TYR A 201 12.92 16.80 -3.51
N GLU A 202 13.14 18.04 -3.09
CA GLU A 202 14.22 18.41 -2.18
C GLU A 202 14.05 17.76 -0.81
N ALA A 203 12.83 17.81 -0.24
CA ALA A 203 12.50 17.15 1.02
C ALA A 203 12.70 15.63 0.95
N TYR A 204 12.29 15.00 -0.16
CA TYR A 204 12.49 13.58 -0.40
C TYR A 204 13.97 13.21 -0.58
N SER A 205 14.74 14.04 -1.27
CA SER A 205 16.18 13.80 -1.43
C SER A 205 16.91 13.78 -0.08
N GLY A 206 16.54 14.70 0.82
CA GLY A 206 17.07 14.70 2.19
C GLY A 206 16.64 13.47 3.02
N LEU A 207 15.47 12.88 2.72
CA LEU A 207 15.03 11.62 3.31
C LEU A 207 15.82 10.43 2.74
N TYR A 208 16.06 10.41 1.42
CA TYR A 208 16.72 9.32 0.71
C TYR A 208 18.08 8.97 1.28
N ASP A 209 18.84 9.98 1.68
CA ASP A 209 20.20 9.80 2.20
C ASP A 209 20.25 9.21 3.62
N VAL A 210 19.20 9.40 4.42
CA VAL A 210 19.25 9.14 5.87
C VAL A 210 18.35 7.94 6.28
N MET A 211 17.27 7.70 5.55
CA MET A 211 16.27 6.69 5.92
C MET A 211 16.83 5.26 6.09
N PRO A 212 17.81 4.78 5.30
CA PRO A 212 18.38 3.45 5.51
C PRO A 212 19.08 3.30 6.87
N GLU A 213 19.76 4.35 7.34
CA GLU A 213 20.43 4.34 8.63
C GLU A 213 19.43 4.38 9.79
N GLU A 214 18.40 5.22 9.69
CA GLU A 214 17.32 5.32 10.69
C GLU A 214 16.61 4.00 10.84
N THR A 215 16.21 3.38 9.72
CA THR A 215 15.54 2.07 9.70
C THR A 215 16.45 0.96 10.24
N GLY A 216 17.72 0.95 9.90
CA GLY A 216 18.69 -0.02 10.42
C GLY A 216 18.83 0.03 11.95
N LYS A 217 18.83 1.21 12.54
CA LYS A 217 18.86 1.41 14.00
C LYS A 217 17.57 0.88 14.66
N TYR A 218 16.42 1.13 14.05
CA TYR A 218 15.13 0.69 14.56
C TYR A 218 14.98 -0.83 14.53
N VAL A 219 15.28 -1.49 13.41
CA VAL A 219 15.23 -2.95 13.26
C VAL A 219 16.13 -3.63 14.29
N SER A 220 17.36 -3.11 14.51
CA SER A 220 18.26 -3.62 15.55
C SER A 220 17.67 -3.49 16.97
N GLY A 221 17.02 -2.36 17.27
CA GLY A 221 16.33 -2.15 18.55
C GLY A 221 15.14 -3.08 18.74
N PHE A 222 14.30 -3.23 17.73
CA PHE A 222 13.13 -4.10 17.74
C PHE A 222 13.49 -5.59 17.84
N GLN A 223 14.53 -6.04 17.13
CA GLN A 223 15.03 -7.40 17.28
C GLN A 223 15.55 -7.69 18.69
N LYS A 224 16.26 -6.72 19.32
CA LYS A 224 16.66 -6.84 20.74
C LYS A 224 15.45 -6.94 21.67
N LEU A 225 14.43 -6.11 21.45
CA LEU A 225 13.19 -6.13 22.24
C LEU A 225 12.42 -7.44 22.05
N LYS A 226 12.28 -7.92 20.82
CA LYS A 226 11.64 -9.20 20.48
C LYS A 226 12.38 -10.39 21.10
N ASN A 227 13.70 -10.38 21.07
CA ASN A 227 14.53 -11.42 21.70
C ASN A 227 14.40 -11.39 23.23
N ASN A 228 14.34 -10.19 23.84
CA ASN A 228 14.12 -10.05 25.27
C ASN A 228 12.72 -10.50 25.70
N LEU A 229 11.68 -10.14 24.92
CA LEU A 229 10.30 -10.60 25.14
C LEU A 229 10.18 -12.11 24.97
N SER A 230 10.81 -12.70 23.97
CA SER A 230 10.80 -14.16 23.76
C SER A 230 11.50 -14.92 24.87
N MET A 231 12.57 -14.33 25.45
CA MET A 231 13.22 -14.89 26.65
C MET A 231 12.34 -14.79 27.91
N LEU A 232 11.61 -13.67 28.08
CA LEU A 232 10.65 -13.50 29.18
C LEU A 232 9.48 -14.46 29.06
N VAL A 233 8.92 -14.65 27.86
CA VAL A 233 7.83 -15.60 27.59
C VAL A 233 8.31 -17.04 27.86
N LYS A 234 9.51 -17.44 27.41
CA LYS A 234 10.09 -18.77 27.69
C LYS A 234 10.33 -18.99 29.19
N LYS A 235 10.78 -17.94 29.94
CA LYS A 235 10.88 -18.03 31.41
C LYS A 235 9.49 -18.09 32.08
N GLY A 236 8.50 -17.38 31.55
CA GLY A 236 7.11 -17.39 32.04
C GLY A 236 6.39 -18.72 31.81
N GLU A 237 6.67 -19.43 30.73
CA GLU A 237 6.11 -20.77 30.48
C GLU A 237 6.53 -21.79 31.53
N GLY A 238 7.77 -21.72 31.99
CA GLY A 238 8.25 -22.57 33.09
C GLY A 238 7.53 -22.29 34.40
N LEU A 239 7.35 -21.01 34.75
CA LEU A 239 6.63 -20.60 35.94
C LEU A 239 5.14 -20.95 35.88
N MET A 240 4.49 -20.76 34.74
CA MET A 240 3.08 -21.11 34.55
C MET A 240 2.83 -22.61 34.66
N LYS A 241 3.75 -23.47 34.16
CA LYS A 241 3.68 -24.92 34.35
C LYS A 241 3.79 -25.34 35.82
N ILE A 242 4.67 -24.67 36.58
CA ILE A 242 4.83 -24.94 38.03
C ILE A 242 3.57 -24.50 38.80
N VAL A 243 3.00 -23.33 38.50
CA VAL A 243 1.76 -22.86 39.16
C VAL A 243 0.59 -23.78 38.82
N LEU A 244 0.46 -24.23 37.58
CA LEU A 244 -0.59 -25.17 37.18
C LEU A 244 -0.43 -26.54 37.88
N PHE A 245 0.79 -27.02 38.00
CA PHE A 245 1.07 -28.29 38.69
C PHE A 245 0.75 -28.21 40.18
N LEU A 246 1.11 -27.09 40.83
CA LEU A 246 0.75 -26.82 42.21
C LEU A 246 -0.79 -26.70 42.41
N ALA A 247 -1.50 -26.05 41.53
CA ALA A 247 -2.95 -25.92 41.59
C ALA A 247 -3.64 -27.30 41.49
N VAL A 248 -3.20 -28.17 40.57
CA VAL A 248 -3.69 -29.54 40.42
C VAL A 248 -3.36 -30.40 41.63
N TYR A 249 -2.14 -30.25 42.18
CA TYR A 249 -1.75 -30.95 43.42
C TYR A 249 -2.61 -30.54 44.61
N PHE A 250 -2.82 -29.28 44.84
CA PHE A 250 -3.70 -28.80 45.94
C PHE A 250 -5.17 -29.22 45.74
N ALA A 251 -5.66 -29.27 44.52
CA ALA A 251 -7.02 -29.75 44.23
C ALA A 251 -7.15 -31.25 44.55
N ALA A 252 -6.14 -32.05 44.18
CA ALA A 252 -6.12 -33.48 44.50
C ALA A 252 -6.05 -33.74 46.00
N VAL A 253 -5.22 -33.00 46.75
CA VAL A 253 -5.13 -33.11 48.22
C VAL A 253 -6.44 -32.68 48.88
N PHE A 254 -7.09 -31.64 48.37
CA PHE A 254 -8.38 -31.19 48.90
C PHE A 254 -9.48 -32.24 48.71
N LEU A 255 -9.52 -32.91 47.54
CA LEU A 255 -10.47 -33.99 47.27
C LEU A 255 -10.24 -35.20 48.21
N LEU A 256 -8.97 -35.58 48.42
CA LEU A 256 -8.62 -36.68 49.35
C LEU A 256 -9.04 -36.37 50.79
N VAL A 257 -8.85 -35.12 51.25
CA VAL A 257 -9.30 -34.69 52.58
C VAL A 257 -10.83 -34.69 52.71
N GLN A 258 -11.54 -34.35 51.63
CA GLN A 258 -13.02 -34.45 51.62
C GLN A 258 -13.50 -35.90 51.67
N GLU A 259 -12.86 -36.82 50.92
CA GLU A 259 -13.17 -38.26 50.95
C GLU A 259 -12.92 -38.85 52.34
N MET A 260 -11.80 -38.52 52.99
CA MET A 260 -11.51 -38.97 54.36
C MET A 260 -12.55 -38.47 55.36
N LYS A 261 -12.98 -37.21 55.26
CA LYS A 261 -14.07 -36.66 56.12
C LYS A 261 -15.41 -37.33 55.84
N GLN A 262 -15.71 -37.69 54.61
CA GLN A 262 -16.94 -38.45 54.31
C GLN A 262 -16.90 -39.87 54.84
N GLN A 263 -15.74 -40.54 54.89
CA GLN A 263 -15.57 -41.87 55.48
C GLN A 263 -15.72 -41.83 56.99
N GLU A 264 -15.14 -40.84 57.71
CA GLU A 264 -15.35 -40.66 59.14
C GLU A 264 -16.82 -40.44 59.50
N VAL A 265 -17.59 -39.69 58.72
CA VAL A 265 -19.02 -39.47 58.95
C VAL A 265 -19.86 -40.72 58.62
N LEU A 266 -19.38 -41.63 57.75
CA LEU A 266 -20.04 -42.89 57.47
C LEU A 266 -19.75 -43.97 58.56
N GLU A 267 -18.53 -44.01 59.12
CA GLU A 267 -18.19 -44.90 60.24
C GLU A 267 -18.99 -44.49 61.48
N ASP A 268 -19.11 -43.23 61.84
CA ASP A 268 -19.88 -42.74 62.97
C ASP A 268 -21.39 -43.05 62.87
N LYS A 269 -21.93 -43.11 61.63
CA LYS A 269 -23.32 -43.53 61.36
C LYS A 269 -23.51 -45.06 61.43
N THR A 270 -22.47 -45.86 61.14
CA THR A 270 -22.57 -47.29 61.19
C THR A 270 -22.45 -47.85 62.61
N GLU A 271 -21.69 -47.22 63.52
CA GLU A 271 -21.65 -47.59 64.94
C GLU A 271 -23.01 -47.31 65.64
N GLY A 272 -23.73 -46.24 65.28
CA GLY A 272 -25.05 -45.93 65.79
C GLY A 272 -26.18 -46.91 65.35
N MET A 273 -26.00 -47.60 64.22
CA MET A 273 -27.03 -48.54 63.69
C MET A 273 -26.94 -49.98 64.23
N ILE A 274 -25.84 -50.37 64.87
CA ILE A 274 -25.64 -51.76 65.35
C ILE A 274 -26.44 -52.02 66.64
N TYR A 275 -26.87 -51.00 67.39
CA TYR A 275 -27.58 -51.13 68.65
C TYR A 275 -29.11 -51.09 68.60
N GLU A 276 -29.74 -50.79 67.49
CA GLU A 276 -31.23 -50.73 67.38
C GLU A 276 -31.88 -52.00 66.84
N THR A 277 -31.16 -53.04 66.50
CA THR A 277 -31.72 -54.22 65.83
C THR A 277 -31.78 -55.47 66.68
N ILE A 278 -31.54 -55.41 68.00
CA ILE A 278 -31.75 -56.54 68.95
C ILE A 278 -32.88 -56.22 69.92
N GLY A 279 -34.10 -56.23 69.48
CA GLY A 279 -35.25 -56.02 70.29
C GLY A 279 -36.53 -56.67 69.73
N THR A 280 -36.82 -57.87 70.20
CA THR A 280 -38.13 -58.52 70.20
C THR A 280 -38.64 -59.19 68.91
N LEU A 281 -38.21 -60.47 68.74
CA LEU A 281 -39.08 -61.51 68.18
C LEU A 281 -39.84 -62.14 69.32
N ARG A 282 -41.15 -61.86 69.49
CA ARG A 282 -42.11 -62.67 70.25
C ARG A 282 -42.87 -63.58 69.30
N ILE A 283 -42.67 -64.89 69.48
CA ILE A 283 -43.41 -65.98 68.86
C ILE A 283 -44.83 -66.01 69.46
N LYS A 284 -45.85 -66.09 68.59
CA LYS A 284 -47.06 -66.86 68.80
C LYS A 284 -47.42 -67.57 67.49
#